data_7676584b64a8240c6b189f9131e2d786
#
_entry.id   7676584b64a8240c6b189f9131e2d786
#
_cell.length_a   1.000
_cell.length_b   1.000
_cell.length_c   1.000
_cell.angle_alpha   90.00
_cell.angle_beta   90.00
_cell.angle_gamma   90.00
#
_symmetry.space_group_name_H-M   'P 1'
#
loop_
_entity.id
_entity.type
_entity.pdbx_description
1 polymer ?
#
loop_
_entity_poly.entity_id
_entity_poly.type
_entity_poly.pdbx_seq_one_letter_code
_entity_poly.pdbx_strand_id
1 'polypeptide(L)'
;MPSLSLTPALRADYNQLFASCVTRAGRESGVETIVDALVANEGRYRSVGTPLGIPWHFVAVIHNMEATRNFATHLHNGDPLTARTRQIPRNRPATGSPPFTWEESAADALTLEGLQRWTDWSVAGSLYKLEVYNGVGYRLHHPQVKSPYLWSFSNHYRSGKYISDGTWSDTAVSAQCGAAVLLRRMIERRLIGFDDEPLPDGNPAPMVVPYAPVRPSDPEVIAKAVALQRWLSTHPGIFLRPDGWPARDTSDAYKTVTGHYLPGDPRG
;
A
#
# COMPACT_ATOMS: atom_id res chain seq x y z
N MET A 1 -23.96 -11.05 -2.00
CA MET A 1 -22.60 -11.50 -2.33
C MET A 1 -21.98 -12.11 -1.08
N PRO A 2 -21.17 -13.16 -1.18
CA PRO A 2 -20.48 -13.68 -0.01
C PRO A 2 -19.61 -12.56 0.57
N SER A 3 -19.82 -12.23 1.84
CA SER A 3 -19.06 -11.21 2.54
C SER A 3 -17.75 -11.84 3.01
N LEU A 4 -16.62 -11.35 2.53
CA LEU A 4 -15.31 -11.68 3.10
C LEU A 4 -15.25 -11.11 4.52
N SER A 5 -14.82 -11.90 5.49
CA SER A 5 -14.58 -11.43 6.86
C SER A 5 -13.08 -11.41 7.14
N LEU A 6 -12.60 -10.37 7.84
CA LEU A 6 -11.20 -10.28 8.26
C LEU A 6 -10.94 -11.25 9.43
N THR A 7 -10.74 -12.53 9.11
CA THR A 7 -10.40 -13.57 10.08
C THR A 7 -8.94 -13.43 10.56
N PRO A 8 -8.55 -14.03 11.71
CA PRO A 8 -7.15 -14.07 12.14
C PRO A 8 -6.20 -14.64 11.08
N ALA A 9 -6.61 -15.69 10.36
CA ALA A 9 -5.81 -16.27 9.28
C ALA A 9 -5.63 -15.31 8.10
N LEU A 10 -6.69 -14.58 7.71
CA LEU A 10 -6.62 -13.59 6.65
C LEU A 10 -5.77 -12.38 7.06
N ARG A 11 -5.85 -11.96 8.33
CA ARG A 11 -4.99 -10.92 8.89
C ARG A 11 -3.51 -11.31 8.80
N ALA A 12 -3.19 -12.54 9.21
CA ALA A 12 -1.82 -13.06 9.11
C ALA A 12 -1.32 -13.11 7.66
N ASP A 13 -2.17 -13.53 6.69
CA ASP A 13 -1.85 -13.54 5.25
C ASP A 13 -1.50 -12.13 4.75
N TYR A 14 -2.32 -11.11 5.07
CA TYR A 14 -2.02 -9.72 4.68
C TYR A 14 -0.72 -9.21 5.29
N ASN A 15 -0.51 -9.41 6.59
CA ASN A 15 0.69 -8.96 7.28
C ASN A 15 1.95 -9.61 6.70
N GLN A 16 1.92 -10.92 6.45
CA GLN A 16 3.03 -11.66 5.84
C GLN A 16 3.32 -11.16 4.41
N LEU A 17 2.29 -11.01 3.58
CA LEU A 17 2.45 -10.49 2.22
C LEU A 17 2.99 -9.06 2.23
N PHE A 18 2.50 -8.21 3.13
CA PHE A 18 2.95 -6.82 3.22
C PHE A 18 4.40 -6.72 3.70
N ALA A 19 4.77 -7.50 4.73
CA ALA A 19 6.14 -7.53 5.24
C ALA A 19 7.16 -8.00 4.17
N SER A 20 6.77 -8.97 3.33
CA SER A 20 7.61 -9.52 2.25
C SER A 20 7.42 -8.82 0.90
N CYS A 21 6.62 -7.73 0.85
CA CYS A 21 6.36 -7.00 -0.38
C CYS A 21 7.62 -6.24 -0.85
N VAL A 22 8.06 -6.54 -2.05
CA VAL A 22 9.20 -5.88 -2.72
C VAL A 22 8.74 -5.36 -4.07
N THR A 23 9.00 -4.08 -4.33
CA THR A 23 8.78 -3.51 -5.66
C THR A 23 9.61 -4.25 -6.70
N ARG A 24 8.99 -4.64 -7.81
CA ARG A 24 9.66 -5.35 -8.90
C ARG A 24 10.69 -4.44 -9.56
N ALA A 25 11.84 -5.02 -9.92
CA ALA A 25 12.90 -4.31 -10.65
C ALA A 25 12.34 -3.61 -11.91
N GLY A 26 12.76 -2.36 -12.10
CA GLY A 26 12.32 -1.49 -13.19
C GLY A 26 10.94 -0.82 -12.97
N ARG A 27 10.31 -1.00 -11.81
CA ARG A 27 9.06 -0.32 -11.44
C ARG A 27 9.24 0.76 -10.37
N GLU A 28 10.43 0.87 -9.79
CA GLU A 28 10.72 1.74 -8.66
C GLU A 28 10.45 3.21 -8.97
N SER A 29 10.93 3.73 -10.10
CA SER A 29 10.73 5.13 -10.48
C SER A 29 9.26 5.47 -10.68
N GLY A 30 8.47 4.53 -11.23
CA GLY A 30 7.03 4.70 -11.37
C GLY A 30 6.31 4.74 -10.02
N VAL A 31 6.72 3.90 -9.08
CA VAL A 31 6.19 3.90 -7.70
C VAL A 31 6.53 5.21 -7.00
N GLU A 32 7.79 5.69 -7.10
CA GLU A 32 8.21 6.97 -6.53
C GLU A 32 7.38 8.13 -7.06
N THR A 33 7.23 8.23 -8.39
CA THR A 33 6.43 9.29 -9.02
C THR A 33 5.00 9.32 -8.50
N ILE A 34 4.38 8.14 -8.28
CA ILE A 34 3.03 8.07 -7.73
C ILE A 34 3.03 8.54 -6.28
N VAL A 35 3.94 8.03 -5.44
CA VAL A 35 4.02 8.38 -4.01
C VAL A 35 4.25 9.88 -3.85
N ASP A 36 5.17 10.48 -4.61
CA ASP A 36 5.43 11.92 -4.58
C ASP A 36 4.17 12.74 -4.90
N ALA A 37 3.42 12.33 -5.92
CA ALA A 37 2.17 12.99 -6.29
C ALA A 37 1.08 12.85 -5.20
N LEU A 38 1.02 11.72 -4.48
CA LEU A 38 0.10 11.53 -3.37
C LEU A 38 0.48 12.42 -2.18
N VAL A 39 1.76 12.48 -1.82
CA VAL A 39 2.27 13.32 -0.73
C VAL A 39 2.08 14.80 -1.04
N ALA A 40 2.32 15.24 -2.26
CA ALA A 40 2.09 16.64 -2.67
C ALA A 40 0.64 17.10 -2.45
N ASN A 41 -0.31 16.18 -2.39
CA ASN A 41 -1.74 16.45 -2.16
C ASN A 41 -2.24 15.97 -0.77
N GLU A 42 -1.34 15.67 0.16
CA GLU A 42 -1.68 15.17 1.51
C GLU A 42 -2.74 16.03 2.20
N GLY A 43 -2.61 17.37 2.13
CA GLY A 43 -3.57 18.30 2.75
C GLY A 43 -5.01 18.09 2.28
N ARG A 44 -5.22 17.85 0.99
CA ARG A 44 -6.54 17.54 0.42
C ARG A 44 -7.08 16.20 0.89
N TYR A 45 -6.24 15.18 0.98
CA TYR A 45 -6.64 13.86 1.49
C TYR A 45 -6.96 13.91 2.99
N ARG A 46 -6.20 14.69 3.77
CA ARG A 46 -6.49 14.91 5.20
C ARG A 46 -7.80 15.64 5.42
N SER A 47 -8.13 16.64 4.60
CA SER A 47 -9.39 17.39 4.74
C SER A 47 -10.62 16.51 4.56
N VAL A 48 -10.52 15.44 3.75
CA VAL A 48 -11.57 14.44 3.58
C VAL A 48 -11.51 13.35 4.66
N GLY A 49 -10.34 12.81 4.91
CA GLY A 49 -10.18 11.63 5.76
C GLY A 49 -10.37 11.93 7.24
N THR A 50 -9.79 13.03 7.75
CA THR A 50 -9.82 13.35 9.19
C THR A 50 -11.23 13.44 9.76
N PRO A 51 -12.20 14.14 9.15
CA PRO A 51 -13.56 14.18 9.66
C PRO A 51 -14.29 12.83 9.65
N LEU A 52 -13.85 11.90 8.80
CA LEU A 52 -14.43 10.57 8.65
C LEU A 52 -13.71 9.50 9.48
N GLY A 53 -12.62 9.85 10.17
CA GLY A 53 -11.78 8.88 10.87
C GLY A 53 -11.00 7.94 9.92
N ILE A 54 -10.76 8.38 8.67
CA ILE A 54 -10.06 7.60 7.64
C ILE A 54 -8.65 8.18 7.47
N PRO A 55 -7.59 7.37 7.56
CA PRO A 55 -6.22 7.83 7.33
C PRO A 55 -6.05 8.45 5.93
N TRP A 56 -5.35 9.58 5.84
CA TRP A 56 -5.16 10.31 4.59
C TRP A 56 -4.54 9.46 3.48
N HIS A 57 -3.61 8.61 3.83
CA HIS A 57 -2.94 7.71 2.88
C HIS A 57 -3.88 6.65 2.30
N PHE A 58 -4.88 6.22 3.05
CA PHE A 58 -5.93 5.34 2.53
C PHE A 58 -6.79 6.05 1.50
N VAL A 59 -7.23 7.29 1.78
CA VAL A 59 -7.96 8.14 0.82
C VAL A 59 -7.13 8.39 -0.43
N ALA A 60 -5.84 8.72 -0.26
CA ALA A 60 -4.90 8.97 -1.34
C ALA A 60 -4.73 7.75 -2.27
N VAL A 61 -4.56 6.57 -1.68
CA VAL A 61 -4.40 5.33 -2.44
C VAL A 61 -5.67 4.96 -3.19
N ILE A 62 -6.85 5.05 -2.58
CA ILE A 62 -8.12 4.86 -3.30
C ILE A 62 -8.24 5.84 -4.47
N HIS A 63 -7.95 7.12 -4.27
CA HIS A 63 -8.01 8.11 -5.35
C HIS A 63 -7.04 7.79 -6.51
N ASN A 64 -5.86 7.27 -6.19
CA ASN A 64 -4.95 6.77 -7.22
C ASN A 64 -5.53 5.57 -7.98
N MET A 65 -6.13 4.62 -7.26
CA MET A 65 -6.63 3.38 -7.83
C MET A 65 -7.86 3.62 -8.73
N GLU A 66 -8.81 4.44 -8.26
CA GLU A 66 -10.10 4.63 -8.93
C GLU A 66 -10.08 5.74 -10.01
N ALA A 67 -9.35 6.82 -9.76
CA ALA A 67 -9.41 8.01 -10.61
C ALA A 67 -8.04 8.50 -11.10
N THR A 68 -6.97 7.73 -10.94
CA THR A 68 -5.60 8.10 -11.34
C THR A 68 -5.20 9.51 -10.83
N ARG A 69 -5.64 9.85 -9.63
CA ARG A 69 -5.43 11.16 -8.96
C ARG A 69 -6.08 12.35 -9.68
N ASN A 70 -7.11 12.11 -10.47
CA ASN A 70 -7.82 13.18 -11.17
C ASN A 70 -8.81 13.90 -10.23
N PHE A 71 -8.43 15.07 -9.75
CA PHE A 71 -9.25 15.91 -8.88
C PHE A 71 -10.42 16.62 -9.59
N ALA A 72 -10.60 16.45 -10.88
CA ALA A 72 -11.71 17.02 -11.63
C ALA A 72 -12.91 16.08 -11.81
N THR A 73 -12.83 14.86 -11.24
CA THR A 73 -13.84 13.83 -11.40
C THR A 73 -14.33 13.29 -10.06
N HIS A 74 -15.55 12.76 -10.04
CA HIS A 74 -16.12 12.09 -8.88
C HIS A 74 -15.32 10.82 -8.51
N LEU A 75 -15.03 10.65 -7.21
CA LEU A 75 -14.39 9.44 -6.72
C LEU A 75 -15.29 8.19 -6.86
N HIS A 76 -16.59 8.38 -7.00
CA HIS A 76 -17.56 7.30 -7.15
C HIS A 76 -17.37 6.48 -8.45
N ASN A 77 -17.10 7.17 -9.57
CA ASN A 77 -17.17 6.53 -10.89
C ASN A 77 -16.44 7.31 -12.01
N GLY A 78 -15.74 8.40 -11.68
CA GLY A 78 -15.00 9.20 -12.65
C GLY A 78 -15.85 10.20 -13.47
N ASP A 79 -17.16 10.36 -13.19
CA ASP A 79 -17.96 11.40 -13.83
C ASP A 79 -17.47 12.82 -13.46
N PRO A 80 -17.68 13.84 -14.33
CA PRO A 80 -17.26 15.21 -14.04
C PRO A 80 -17.98 15.82 -12.82
N LEU A 81 -17.26 16.58 -11.98
CA LEU A 81 -17.80 17.27 -10.80
C LEU A 81 -18.79 18.39 -11.12
N THR A 82 -18.95 18.74 -12.38
CA THR A 82 -19.90 19.79 -12.85
C THR A 82 -21.37 19.39 -12.75
N ALA A 83 -21.66 18.11 -12.51
CA ALA A 83 -23.01 17.56 -12.34
C ALA A 83 -22.96 16.41 -11.31
N ARG A 84 -24.12 15.94 -10.85
CA ARG A 84 -24.20 14.67 -10.11
C ARG A 84 -23.84 13.50 -11.01
N THR A 85 -23.37 12.40 -10.40
CA THR A 85 -23.02 11.18 -11.14
C THR A 85 -24.20 10.67 -12.00
N ARG A 86 -23.89 10.28 -13.21
CA ARG A 86 -24.83 9.69 -14.20
C ARG A 86 -24.70 8.18 -14.28
N GLN A 87 -23.47 7.69 -14.15
CA GLN A 87 -23.17 6.26 -14.05
C GLN A 87 -23.42 5.75 -12.61
N ILE A 88 -23.35 4.45 -12.41
CA ILE A 88 -23.54 3.86 -11.08
C ILE A 88 -22.31 4.17 -10.20
N PRO A 89 -22.52 4.60 -8.94
CA PRO A 89 -23.79 4.98 -8.29
C PRO A 89 -24.33 6.30 -8.83
N ARG A 90 -25.63 6.36 -9.17
CA ARG A 90 -26.26 7.55 -9.77
C ARG A 90 -26.66 8.58 -8.72
N ASN A 91 -26.77 9.85 -9.16
CA ASN A 91 -27.26 10.97 -8.36
C ASN A 91 -26.42 11.26 -7.11
N ARG A 92 -25.10 11.09 -7.23
CA ARG A 92 -24.14 11.37 -6.13
C ARG A 92 -23.34 12.65 -6.44
N PRO A 93 -22.87 13.36 -5.42
CA PRO A 93 -23.18 13.29 -3.97
C PRO A 93 -24.67 13.46 -3.66
N ALA A 94 -25.13 12.87 -2.54
CA ALA A 94 -26.54 12.93 -2.14
C ALA A 94 -26.97 14.34 -1.70
N THR A 95 -26.06 15.12 -1.14
CA THR A 95 -26.27 16.48 -0.63
C THR A 95 -25.45 17.49 -1.44
N GLY A 96 -25.69 18.78 -1.22
CA GLY A 96 -25.03 19.86 -1.95
C GLY A 96 -25.59 20.08 -3.36
N SER A 97 -24.94 20.92 -4.14
CA SER A 97 -25.32 21.25 -5.53
C SER A 97 -24.06 21.39 -6.40
N PRO A 98 -24.10 20.93 -7.66
CA PRO A 98 -22.98 21.12 -8.56
C PRO A 98 -22.73 22.62 -8.89
N PRO A 99 -21.49 23.01 -9.26
CA PRO A 99 -20.31 22.13 -9.31
C PRO A 99 -19.83 21.73 -7.92
N PHE A 100 -19.47 20.44 -7.77
CA PHE A 100 -18.94 19.93 -6.50
C PHE A 100 -17.43 20.12 -6.43
N THR A 101 -16.91 20.27 -5.22
CA THR A 101 -15.49 20.07 -4.96
C THR A 101 -15.16 18.57 -4.97
N TRP A 102 -13.89 18.24 -5.21
CA TRP A 102 -13.46 16.86 -5.10
C TRP A 102 -13.64 16.31 -3.68
N GLU A 103 -13.39 17.15 -2.69
CA GLU A 103 -13.52 16.82 -1.27
C GLU A 103 -14.95 16.43 -0.90
N GLU A 104 -15.93 17.19 -1.34
CA GLU A 104 -17.36 16.86 -1.14
C GLU A 104 -17.71 15.53 -1.77
N SER A 105 -17.27 15.32 -3.01
CA SER A 105 -17.50 14.07 -3.72
C SER A 105 -16.79 12.89 -3.05
N ALA A 106 -15.54 13.04 -2.65
CA ALA A 106 -14.79 11.99 -2.00
C ALA A 106 -15.37 11.60 -0.63
N ALA A 107 -15.76 12.59 0.17
CA ALA A 107 -16.42 12.33 1.46
C ALA A 107 -17.73 11.56 1.29
N ASP A 108 -18.53 11.89 0.28
CA ASP A 108 -19.77 11.19 -0.03
C ASP A 108 -19.49 9.75 -0.53
N ALA A 109 -18.49 9.54 -1.39
CA ALA A 109 -18.12 8.22 -1.87
C ALA A 109 -17.63 7.28 -0.75
N LEU A 110 -16.72 7.76 0.09
CA LEU A 110 -16.19 6.98 1.23
C LEU A 110 -17.26 6.66 2.27
N THR A 111 -18.22 7.58 2.46
CA THR A 111 -19.37 7.38 3.33
C THR A 111 -20.35 6.35 2.77
N LEU A 112 -20.60 6.38 1.46
CA LEU A 112 -21.43 5.40 0.76
C LEU A 112 -20.89 3.97 0.94
N GLU A 113 -19.57 3.81 0.86
CA GLU A 113 -18.87 2.54 1.08
C GLU A 113 -18.77 2.15 2.58
N GLY A 114 -19.28 2.99 3.48
CA GLY A 114 -19.32 2.72 4.92
C GLY A 114 -17.95 2.77 5.60
N LEU A 115 -16.95 3.38 4.98
CA LEU A 115 -15.58 3.43 5.49
C LEU A 115 -15.46 4.27 6.77
N GLN A 116 -16.32 5.25 6.98
CA GLN A 116 -16.38 6.04 8.22
C GLN A 116 -16.77 5.22 9.47
N ARG A 117 -17.28 3.99 9.28
CA ARG A 117 -17.61 3.05 10.37
C ARG A 117 -16.51 2.04 10.65
N TRP A 118 -15.46 2.05 9.82
CA TRP A 118 -14.32 1.18 9.99
C TRP A 118 -13.31 1.80 10.95
N THR A 119 -12.81 1.03 11.91
CA THR A 119 -11.89 1.51 12.93
C THR A 119 -10.54 0.79 12.95
N ASP A 120 -10.43 -0.31 12.22
CA ASP A 120 -9.20 -1.10 12.16
C ASP A 120 -8.33 -0.62 10.97
N TRP A 121 -7.58 0.44 11.18
CA TRP A 121 -6.65 0.98 10.20
C TRP A 121 -5.23 0.40 10.30
N SER A 122 -5.09 -0.79 10.87
CA SER A 122 -3.87 -1.60 10.80
C SER A 122 -3.47 -1.92 9.35
N VAL A 123 -2.27 -2.46 9.14
CA VAL A 123 -1.85 -2.96 7.81
C VAL A 123 -2.92 -3.92 7.25
N ALA A 124 -3.25 -4.95 8.01
CA ALA A 124 -4.21 -5.95 7.56
C ALA A 124 -5.62 -5.40 7.37
N GLY A 125 -6.07 -4.52 8.27
CA GLY A 125 -7.38 -3.86 8.19
C GLY A 125 -7.50 -2.95 6.96
N SER A 126 -6.45 -2.20 6.65
CA SER A 126 -6.38 -1.34 5.46
C SER A 126 -6.36 -2.14 4.17
N LEU A 127 -5.52 -3.19 4.08
CA LEU A 127 -5.46 -4.05 2.90
C LEU A 127 -6.76 -4.81 2.66
N TYR A 128 -7.40 -5.28 3.73
CA TYR A 128 -8.72 -5.88 3.67
C TYR A 128 -9.76 -4.92 3.07
N LYS A 129 -9.82 -3.68 3.54
CA LYS A 129 -10.76 -2.68 3.02
C LYS A 129 -10.47 -2.31 1.56
N LEU A 130 -9.21 -2.21 1.17
CA LEU A 130 -8.82 -2.01 -0.23
C LEU A 130 -9.23 -3.18 -1.11
N GLU A 131 -9.05 -4.43 -0.65
CA GLU A 131 -9.47 -5.59 -1.44
C GLU A 131 -10.99 -5.69 -1.55
N VAL A 132 -11.72 -5.41 -0.46
CA VAL A 132 -13.20 -5.39 -0.48
C VAL A 132 -13.72 -4.28 -1.41
N TYR A 133 -13.09 -3.11 -1.41
CA TYR A 133 -13.44 -1.99 -2.26
C TYR A 133 -13.35 -2.36 -3.75
N ASN A 134 -12.28 -3.05 -4.14
CA ASN A 134 -12.12 -3.57 -5.52
C ASN A 134 -13.01 -4.78 -5.83
N GLY A 135 -13.56 -5.42 -4.80
CA GLY A 135 -14.25 -6.71 -4.91
C GLY A 135 -13.34 -7.91 -4.68
N VAL A 136 -13.90 -8.94 -4.07
CA VAL A 136 -13.17 -10.13 -3.59
C VAL A 136 -13.06 -11.26 -4.64
N GLY A 137 -13.35 -10.95 -5.90
CA GLY A 137 -13.42 -11.94 -7.00
C GLY A 137 -12.13 -12.74 -7.18
N TYR A 138 -10.96 -12.12 -6.99
CA TYR A 138 -9.68 -12.82 -7.07
C TYR A 138 -9.56 -13.92 -6.01
N ARG A 139 -9.90 -13.64 -4.76
CA ARG A 139 -9.85 -14.64 -3.70
C ARG A 139 -10.84 -15.79 -3.91
N LEU A 140 -12.00 -15.48 -4.44
CA LEU A 140 -13.08 -16.46 -4.59
C LEU A 140 -12.88 -17.36 -5.82
N HIS A 141 -12.41 -16.80 -6.93
CA HIS A 141 -12.38 -17.49 -8.21
C HIS A 141 -10.96 -17.79 -8.73
N HIS A 142 -9.96 -17.03 -8.25
CA HIS A 142 -8.56 -17.18 -8.67
C HIS A 142 -7.60 -17.10 -7.47
N PRO A 143 -7.77 -17.96 -6.43
CA PRO A 143 -7.01 -17.86 -5.17
C PRO A 143 -5.49 -18.01 -5.36
N GLN A 144 -5.04 -18.59 -6.47
CA GLN A 144 -3.64 -18.72 -6.85
C GLN A 144 -3.03 -17.39 -7.33
N VAL A 145 -3.86 -16.40 -7.68
CA VAL A 145 -3.40 -15.08 -8.14
C VAL A 145 -3.70 -14.03 -7.06
N LYS A 146 -2.67 -13.43 -6.52
CA LYS A 146 -2.86 -12.30 -5.61
C LYS A 146 -3.39 -11.10 -6.39
N SER A 147 -4.45 -10.46 -5.87
CA SER A 147 -5.14 -9.38 -6.55
C SER A 147 -4.17 -8.29 -7.07
N PRO A 148 -4.16 -7.97 -8.36
CA PRO A 148 -3.33 -6.90 -8.90
C PRO A 148 -3.69 -5.52 -8.34
N TYR A 149 -4.92 -5.32 -7.88
CA TYR A 149 -5.32 -4.10 -7.18
C TYR A 149 -4.45 -3.82 -5.96
N LEU A 150 -4.04 -4.87 -5.23
CA LEU A 150 -3.13 -4.75 -4.10
C LEU A 150 -1.66 -4.92 -4.49
N TRP A 151 -1.33 -5.90 -5.34
CA TRP A 151 0.03 -6.45 -5.42
C TRP A 151 0.72 -6.24 -6.76
N SER A 152 0.08 -5.61 -7.76
CA SER A 152 0.74 -5.29 -9.02
C SER A 152 1.96 -4.40 -8.78
N PHE A 153 3.01 -4.59 -9.54
CA PHE A 153 4.36 -4.01 -9.40
C PHE A 153 5.17 -4.60 -8.24
N SER A 154 4.69 -5.65 -7.55
CA SER A 154 5.46 -6.35 -6.52
C SER A 154 5.87 -7.76 -6.94
N ASN A 155 6.68 -8.39 -6.08
CA ASN A 155 7.06 -9.80 -6.18
C ASN A 155 5.87 -10.77 -6.02
N HIS A 156 4.71 -10.32 -5.49
CA HIS A 156 3.54 -11.14 -5.23
C HIS A 156 2.59 -11.26 -6.41
N TYR A 157 2.80 -10.50 -7.50
CA TYR A 157 1.95 -10.55 -8.68
C TYR A 157 2.79 -10.65 -9.95
N ARG A 158 2.40 -11.54 -10.87
CA ARG A 158 3.04 -11.69 -12.19
C ARG A 158 2.08 -11.41 -13.33
N SER A 159 0.98 -12.17 -13.39
CA SER A 159 -0.06 -12.08 -14.42
C SER A 159 -1.37 -12.64 -13.87
N GLY A 160 -2.41 -12.58 -14.67
CA GLY A 160 -3.77 -12.99 -14.34
C GLY A 160 -4.60 -11.80 -13.89
N LYS A 161 -5.59 -11.41 -14.71
CA LYS A 161 -6.53 -10.34 -14.36
C LYS A 161 -7.82 -10.45 -15.15
N TYR A 162 -8.86 -9.84 -14.64
CA TYR A 162 -10.06 -9.55 -15.42
C TYR A 162 -9.75 -8.45 -16.44
N ILE A 163 -10.04 -8.72 -17.71
CA ILE A 163 -9.85 -7.78 -18.83
C ILE A 163 -11.14 -7.04 -19.17
N SER A 164 -12.28 -7.56 -18.73
CA SER A 164 -13.62 -6.95 -18.72
C SER A 164 -14.46 -7.67 -17.67
N ASP A 165 -15.68 -7.20 -17.40
CA ASP A 165 -16.58 -7.85 -16.46
C ASP A 165 -16.78 -9.33 -16.80
N GLY A 166 -16.44 -10.19 -15.81
CA GLY A 166 -16.55 -11.64 -15.93
C GLY A 166 -15.55 -12.33 -16.87
N THR A 167 -14.69 -11.58 -17.57
CA THR A 167 -13.72 -12.16 -18.51
C THR A 167 -12.32 -12.21 -17.91
N TRP A 168 -11.83 -13.39 -17.64
CA TRP A 168 -10.52 -13.65 -17.09
C TRP A 168 -9.45 -13.86 -18.17
N SER A 169 -8.21 -13.45 -17.91
CA SER A 169 -7.02 -13.76 -18.70
C SER A 169 -5.85 -14.11 -17.81
N ASP A 170 -5.30 -15.32 -17.97
CA ASP A 170 -4.15 -15.79 -17.19
C ASP A 170 -2.85 -15.06 -17.53
N THR A 171 -2.75 -14.52 -18.74
CA THR A 171 -1.53 -13.89 -19.26
C THR A 171 -1.54 -12.37 -19.19
N ALA A 172 -2.72 -11.76 -19.05
CA ALA A 172 -2.82 -10.31 -18.95
C ALA A 172 -2.16 -9.79 -17.66
N VAL A 173 -1.43 -8.68 -17.77
CA VAL A 173 -0.71 -8.05 -16.67
C VAL A 173 -1.31 -6.68 -16.37
N SER A 174 -1.49 -6.35 -15.10
CA SER A 174 -1.93 -5.02 -14.70
C SER A 174 -0.82 -3.99 -14.93
N ALA A 175 -1.19 -2.88 -15.57
CA ALA A 175 -0.32 -1.72 -15.79
C ALA A 175 -0.40 -0.71 -14.63
N GLN A 176 -1.33 -0.88 -13.71
CA GLN A 176 -1.51 -0.02 -12.54
C GLN A 176 -0.68 -0.53 -11.37
N CYS A 177 -0.05 0.38 -10.63
CA CYS A 177 0.65 0.04 -9.38
C CYS A 177 -0.35 -0.40 -8.32
N GLY A 178 -0.06 -1.48 -7.62
CA GLY A 178 -0.92 -2.00 -6.55
C GLY A 178 -0.92 -1.12 -5.30
N ALA A 179 -2.07 -1.07 -4.64
CA ALA A 179 -2.29 -0.25 -3.45
C ALA A 179 -1.33 -0.59 -2.30
N ALA A 180 -1.09 -1.87 -2.06
CA ALA A 180 -0.14 -2.33 -1.02
C ALA A 180 1.30 -1.90 -1.33
N VAL A 181 1.68 -1.83 -2.60
CA VAL A 181 3.02 -1.37 -3.01
C VAL A 181 3.21 0.11 -2.70
N LEU A 182 2.18 0.93 -2.94
CA LEU A 182 2.20 2.35 -2.60
C LEU A 182 2.31 2.57 -1.09
N LEU A 183 1.46 1.88 -0.30
CA LEU A 183 1.51 1.95 1.16
C LEU A 183 2.86 1.46 1.70
N ARG A 184 3.38 0.35 1.17
CA ARG A 184 4.70 -0.17 1.55
C ARG A 184 5.79 0.88 1.29
N ARG A 185 5.77 1.51 0.11
CA ARG A 185 6.76 2.55 -0.21
C ARG A 185 6.65 3.80 0.66
N MET A 186 5.42 4.20 1.01
CA MET A 186 5.21 5.32 1.93
C MET A 186 5.81 5.05 3.32
N ILE A 187 5.68 3.82 3.85
CA ILE A 187 6.28 3.42 5.12
C ILE A 187 7.79 3.39 5.02
N GLU A 188 8.36 2.79 3.97
CA GLU A 188 9.81 2.76 3.75
C GLU A 188 10.43 4.16 3.72
N ARG A 189 9.65 5.15 3.24
CA ARG A 189 10.03 6.57 3.25
C ARG A 189 9.66 7.30 4.55
N ARG A 190 9.10 6.61 5.55
CA ARG A 190 8.65 7.18 6.84
C ARG A 190 7.62 8.32 6.69
N LEU A 191 6.81 8.26 5.65
CA LEU A 191 5.73 9.23 5.40
C LEU A 191 4.46 8.90 6.16
N ILE A 192 4.26 7.62 6.47
CA ILE A 192 3.12 7.08 7.22
C ILE A 192 3.60 6.01 8.19
N GLY A 193 2.74 5.68 9.18
CA GLY A 193 2.88 4.53 10.06
C GLY A 193 1.56 3.80 10.21
N PHE A 194 1.60 2.57 10.68
CA PHE A 194 0.45 1.79 11.11
C PHE A 194 0.62 1.41 12.57
N ASP A 195 -0.50 1.28 13.29
CA ASP A 195 -0.48 0.99 14.73
C ASP A 195 -0.27 -0.50 15.04
N ASP A 196 -0.41 -1.39 14.04
CA ASP A 196 -0.18 -2.80 14.23
C ASP A 196 1.27 -3.18 13.97
N GLU A 197 1.82 -3.89 14.93
CA GLU A 197 3.16 -4.41 14.89
C GLU A 197 3.16 -5.76 14.15
N PRO A 198 3.99 -5.95 13.10
CA PRO A 198 4.23 -7.29 12.59
C PRO A 198 4.86 -8.13 13.71
N LEU A 199 4.25 -9.29 14.00
CA LEU A 199 4.80 -10.22 14.98
C LEU A 199 6.21 -10.65 14.56
N PRO A 200 7.18 -10.65 15.46
CA PRO A 200 8.50 -11.16 15.16
C PRO A 200 8.38 -12.66 14.89
N ASP A 201 8.68 -13.07 13.67
CA ASP A 201 8.93 -14.46 13.38
C ASP A 201 10.15 -14.89 14.17
N GLY A 202 10.11 -16.03 14.84
CA GLY A 202 11.23 -16.59 15.61
C GLY A 202 12.44 -16.98 14.75
N ASN A 203 12.70 -16.26 13.69
CA ASN A 203 13.81 -16.47 12.76
C ASN A 203 15.11 -15.92 13.39
N PRO A 204 16.18 -16.72 13.45
CA PRO A 204 17.46 -16.23 13.95
C PRO A 204 17.97 -15.07 13.10
N ALA A 205 18.61 -14.10 13.76
CA ALA A 205 19.21 -12.97 13.09
C ALA A 205 20.19 -13.44 11.99
N PRO A 206 20.09 -12.91 10.76
CA PRO A 206 21.06 -13.23 9.71
C PRO A 206 22.42 -12.61 10.04
N MET A 207 23.45 -13.02 9.30
CA MET A 207 24.79 -12.47 9.47
C MET A 207 24.79 -10.97 9.25
N VAL A 208 25.32 -10.21 10.22
CA VAL A 208 25.40 -8.75 10.20
C VAL A 208 26.34 -8.30 9.07
N VAL A 209 25.94 -7.27 8.35
CA VAL A 209 26.76 -6.62 7.31
C VAL A 209 27.26 -5.28 7.81
N PRO A 210 28.46 -4.81 7.39
CA PRO A 210 28.93 -3.48 7.71
C PRO A 210 28.05 -2.39 7.10
N TYR A 211 28.00 -1.25 7.78
CA TYR A 211 27.42 -0.02 7.23
C TYR A 211 28.13 0.38 5.93
N ALA A 212 27.38 0.75 4.92
CA ALA A 212 27.91 1.17 3.64
C ALA A 212 27.40 2.57 3.26
N PRO A 213 28.25 3.63 3.28
CA PRO A 213 27.83 4.97 2.86
C PRO A 213 27.55 5.05 1.36
N VAL A 214 28.13 4.13 0.57
CA VAL A 214 27.90 3.97 -0.87
C VAL A 214 27.31 2.58 -1.12
N ARG A 215 26.43 2.49 -2.10
CA ARG A 215 25.78 1.21 -2.42
C ARG A 215 26.79 0.13 -2.83
N PRO A 216 26.77 -1.04 -2.18
CA PRO A 216 27.66 -2.14 -2.54
C PRO A 216 27.45 -2.61 -3.99
N SER A 217 28.53 -3.03 -4.63
CA SER A 217 28.51 -3.69 -5.94
C SER A 217 28.72 -5.20 -5.85
N ASP A 218 29.22 -5.69 -4.70
CA ASP A 218 29.45 -7.10 -4.46
C ASP A 218 28.13 -7.85 -4.27
N PRO A 219 27.80 -8.84 -5.12
CA PRO A 219 26.55 -9.60 -5.02
C PRO A 219 26.36 -10.33 -3.69
N GLU A 220 27.43 -10.78 -3.04
CA GLU A 220 27.36 -11.48 -1.76
C GLU A 220 27.00 -10.51 -0.63
N VAL A 221 27.60 -9.32 -0.61
CA VAL A 221 27.27 -8.26 0.35
C VAL A 221 25.84 -7.81 0.15
N ILE A 222 25.40 -7.61 -1.10
CA ILE A 222 24.02 -7.24 -1.44
C ILE A 222 23.05 -8.30 -0.92
N ALA A 223 23.32 -9.59 -1.15
CA ALA A 223 22.46 -10.69 -0.71
C ALA A 223 22.33 -10.73 0.83
N LYS A 224 23.44 -10.58 1.55
CA LYS A 224 23.46 -10.51 3.02
C LYS A 224 22.70 -9.29 3.55
N ALA A 225 22.86 -8.13 2.92
CA ALA A 225 22.14 -6.92 3.28
C ALA A 225 20.63 -7.06 3.05
N VAL A 226 20.20 -7.66 1.93
CA VAL A 226 18.79 -8.00 1.67
C VAL A 226 18.24 -8.92 2.76
N ALA A 227 18.98 -9.96 3.14
CA ALA A 227 18.55 -10.88 4.19
C ALA A 227 18.39 -10.15 5.55
N LEU A 228 19.35 -9.29 5.90
CA LEU A 228 19.28 -8.48 7.10
C LEU A 228 18.09 -7.51 7.09
N GLN A 229 17.87 -6.79 5.98
CA GLN A 229 16.75 -5.87 5.82
C GLN A 229 15.39 -6.57 5.94
N ARG A 230 15.26 -7.77 5.36
CA ARG A 230 14.06 -8.60 5.51
C ARG A 230 13.84 -9.03 6.95
N TRP A 231 14.91 -9.49 7.61
CA TRP A 231 14.84 -9.88 9.02
C TRP A 231 14.48 -8.69 9.91
N LEU A 232 15.09 -7.53 9.75
CA LEU A 232 14.74 -6.32 10.48
C LEU A 232 13.28 -5.94 10.27
N SER A 233 12.76 -6.11 9.07
CA SER A 233 11.36 -5.82 8.75
C SER A 233 10.36 -6.84 9.33
N THR A 234 10.80 -7.93 9.98
CA THR A 234 9.94 -8.80 10.78
C THR A 234 9.67 -8.24 12.18
N HIS A 235 10.40 -7.20 12.59
CA HIS A 235 10.24 -6.58 13.92
C HIS A 235 9.20 -5.45 13.87
N PRO A 236 8.47 -5.24 14.99
CA PRO A 236 7.43 -4.23 15.09
C PRO A 236 7.89 -2.84 14.68
N GLY A 237 7.08 -2.16 13.85
CA GLY A 237 7.33 -0.79 13.42
C GLY A 237 8.52 -0.60 12.47
N ILE A 238 9.18 -1.67 12.01
CA ILE A 238 10.31 -1.61 11.09
C ILE A 238 9.91 -2.09 9.70
N PHE A 239 9.98 -1.19 8.74
CA PHE A 239 9.65 -1.46 7.34
C PHE A 239 10.79 -0.95 6.46
N LEU A 240 11.67 -1.84 6.04
CA LEU A 240 12.79 -1.52 5.18
C LEU A 240 12.55 -2.02 3.76
N ARG A 241 13.08 -1.27 2.80
CA ARG A 241 13.24 -1.77 1.44
C ARG A 241 14.41 -2.75 1.41
N PRO A 242 14.20 -4.01 1.00
CA PRO A 242 15.28 -4.98 0.89
C PRO A 242 16.07 -4.77 -0.42
N ASP A 243 16.74 -3.63 -0.54
CA ASP A 243 17.49 -3.20 -1.72
C ASP A 243 18.96 -3.61 -1.71
N GLY A 244 19.42 -4.23 -0.62
CA GLY A 244 20.78 -4.67 -0.45
C GLY A 244 21.78 -3.56 -0.16
N TRP A 245 21.30 -2.37 0.20
CA TRP A 245 22.14 -1.25 0.61
C TRP A 245 22.04 -1.02 2.13
N PRO A 246 23.03 -1.47 2.94
CA PRO A 246 23.02 -1.34 4.39
C PRO A 246 23.45 0.09 4.81
N ALA A 247 22.68 1.08 4.36
CA ALA A 247 22.89 2.50 4.68
C ALA A 247 22.18 2.90 5.97
N ARG A 248 21.94 4.20 6.12
CA ARG A 248 21.40 4.83 7.32
C ARG A 248 20.13 4.16 7.82
N ASP A 249 19.14 3.93 6.94
CA ASP A 249 17.84 3.37 7.36
C ASP A 249 17.97 1.93 7.89
N THR A 250 18.81 1.12 7.25
CA THR A 250 19.13 -0.23 7.74
C THR A 250 19.85 -0.18 9.09
N SER A 251 20.78 0.75 9.26
CA SER A 251 21.53 0.92 10.50
C SER A 251 20.66 1.45 11.65
N ASP A 252 19.75 2.37 11.38
CA ASP A 252 18.77 2.86 12.36
C ASP A 252 17.81 1.76 12.81
N ALA A 253 17.32 0.96 11.87
CA ALA A 253 16.49 -0.20 12.17
C ALA A 253 17.25 -1.24 12.98
N TYR A 254 18.51 -1.53 12.63
CA TYR A 254 19.35 -2.44 13.36
C TYR A 254 19.56 -1.96 14.81
N LYS A 255 19.81 -0.66 15.02
CA LYS A 255 19.90 -0.07 16.36
C LYS A 255 18.60 -0.21 17.14
N THR A 256 17.46 -0.02 16.51
CA THR A 256 16.15 -0.15 17.16
C THR A 256 15.95 -1.58 17.71
N VAL A 257 16.39 -2.60 16.96
CA VAL A 257 16.23 -4.01 17.34
C VAL A 257 17.31 -4.48 18.33
N THR A 258 18.57 -4.05 18.13
CA THR A 258 19.73 -4.62 18.85
C THR A 258 20.34 -3.67 19.87
N GLY A 259 19.97 -2.40 19.88
CA GLY A 259 20.58 -1.35 20.69
C GLY A 259 21.86 -0.75 20.09
N HIS A 260 22.40 -1.29 19.01
CA HIS A 260 23.66 -0.86 18.38
C HIS A 260 23.47 -0.53 16.89
N TYR A 261 24.22 0.43 16.39
CA TYR A 261 24.31 0.68 14.95
C TYR A 261 25.05 -0.46 14.23
N LEU A 262 24.91 -0.55 12.93
CA LEU A 262 25.71 -1.46 12.11
C LEU A 262 27.22 -1.19 12.30
N PRO A 263 28.06 -2.22 12.26
CA PRO A 263 29.50 -2.04 12.33
C PRO A 263 30.02 -1.07 11.28
N GLY A 264 30.81 -0.09 11.68
CA GLY A 264 31.33 0.94 10.78
C GLY A 264 30.40 2.12 10.49
N ASP A 265 29.24 2.18 11.13
CA ASP A 265 28.40 3.39 11.10
C ASP A 265 29.08 4.50 11.93
N PRO A 266 29.29 5.70 11.35
CA PRO A 266 30.01 6.80 12.06
C PRO A 266 29.28 7.32 13.29
N ARG A 267 28.06 6.86 13.57
CA ARG A 267 27.23 7.24 14.73
C ARG A 267 27.30 6.21 15.88
N GLY A 268 28.02 5.09 15.65
CA GLY A 268 28.16 3.98 16.60
C GLY A 268 29.36 4.05 17.51
#